data_c205122b84fbed2bbce7672e4b0a88d0
#
_entry.id   c205122b84fbed2bbce7672e4b0a88d0
#
_cell.length_a   1.000
_cell.length_b   1.000
_cell.length_c   1.000
_cell.angle_alpha   90.00
_cell.angle_beta   90.00
_cell.angle_gamma   90.00
#
_symmetry.space_group_name_H-M   'P 1'
#
loop_
_entity.id
_entity.type
_entity.pdbx_description
1 polymer ?
#
loop_
_entity_poly.entity_id
_entity_poly.type
_entity_poly.pdbx_seq_one_letter_code
_entity_poly.pdbx_strand_id
1 'polypeptide(L)'
;MPLETKHRILLLYASQNGQAKAIAEEIAEAADGKGFIADLYCVSQMEEFNLEKERAPVVIIASTTGVGEVPDTARKFAQKLKSDLPANFYSHIKYAVLALGDSNYCCFANGGKIIDKCLQQLGAQHFYATGYADDGVGLELVVEPWIEGLWDALKELCQKQKEEINSDAEKILDTNDVSTTNKSFELSDIELRLEANVPPTAKDSFNSSEGVEQNPIVAGLQECCLVPTWVKSEKPLSETALNIPSLPVVYLNVEFQKSTVQVCEQECFLLAPDITLFQVPVTKAISLTREDAVKTALFLELDISKTSMTYEPGDAFSIICPNSKSEVEELIQRLGLANKKNHVVEINIIPNNKKKGAHLPEYIPKRSTLQFILTWCLEIRSVPKKACLRALAEYTSDSSEKRRLQELSSKQGTADYTRYMRDHNICLLDILRALPSCRPPLSLLLEHLPKLQVRSYSAASSPKYHPGKLHFVFNIVEFPSCPEKPIKRRGVCTGWLAEQVTSMLQNYENETIISDCLSNGFELPQISIFSRHNPFFHLPAVMAAPIIMVGPGTGIAPFIGFLQHRSFRWAFHYHDSLCVWKNVFLCSSLGRT
;
A
#
# COMPACT_ATOMS: atom_id res chain seq x y z
N MET A 1 -28.37 38.90 -21.62
CA MET A 1 -28.07 37.48 -21.71
C MET A 1 -28.81 36.82 -20.56
N PRO A 2 -29.60 35.75 -20.76
CA PRO A 2 -30.20 35.04 -19.64
C PRO A 2 -29.08 34.51 -18.76
N LEU A 3 -29.15 34.64 -17.45
CA LEU A 3 -28.28 33.98 -16.48
C LEU A 3 -28.42 32.48 -16.73
N GLU A 4 -27.38 31.84 -17.27
CA GLU A 4 -27.33 30.41 -17.35
C GLU A 4 -27.35 29.87 -15.93
N THR A 5 -28.41 29.16 -15.56
CA THR A 5 -28.55 28.51 -14.26
C THR A 5 -27.49 27.41 -14.17
N LYS A 6 -26.46 27.65 -13.35
CA LYS A 6 -25.41 26.64 -13.09
C LYS A 6 -26.02 25.44 -12.40
N HIS A 7 -25.59 24.24 -12.79
CA HIS A 7 -26.01 22.97 -12.19
C HIS A 7 -25.18 22.65 -10.95
N ARG A 8 -25.82 22.20 -9.88
CA ARG A 8 -25.13 21.78 -8.64
C ARG A 8 -24.60 20.35 -8.79
N ILE A 9 -23.41 20.08 -8.26
CA ILE A 9 -22.82 18.74 -8.07
C ILE A 9 -22.36 18.58 -6.63
N LEU A 10 -22.53 17.39 -6.05
CA LEU A 10 -21.95 17.03 -4.76
C LEU A 10 -20.61 16.33 -5.00
N LEU A 11 -19.53 16.90 -4.51
CA LEU A 11 -18.17 16.38 -4.68
C LEU A 11 -17.62 15.90 -3.33
N LEU A 12 -17.38 14.60 -3.23
CA LEU A 12 -16.91 13.94 -2.02
C LEU A 12 -15.49 13.43 -2.18
N TYR A 13 -14.67 13.55 -1.15
CA TYR A 13 -13.35 12.92 -1.16
C TYR A 13 -13.07 12.08 0.09
N ALA A 14 -12.34 10.97 -0.11
CA ALA A 14 -11.79 10.11 0.92
C ALA A 14 -10.26 10.05 0.74
N SER A 15 -9.53 10.70 1.63
CA SER A 15 -8.08 10.86 1.49
C SER A 15 -7.32 10.52 2.77
N GLN A 16 -6.19 9.79 2.63
CA GLN A 16 -5.29 9.52 3.74
C GLN A 16 -4.15 10.55 3.79
N ASN A 17 -3.54 10.83 2.63
CA ASN A 17 -2.34 11.67 2.50
C ASN A 17 -2.61 12.97 1.71
N GLY A 18 -3.88 13.37 1.56
CA GLY A 18 -4.26 14.61 0.90
C GLY A 18 -4.42 14.53 -0.62
N GLN A 19 -4.01 13.44 -1.30
CA GLN A 19 -4.01 13.37 -2.76
C GLN A 19 -5.41 13.35 -3.38
N ALA A 20 -6.33 12.52 -2.85
CA ALA A 20 -7.72 12.53 -3.29
C ALA A 20 -8.41 13.87 -2.99
N LYS A 21 -8.02 14.54 -1.89
CA LYS A 21 -8.48 15.89 -1.56
C LYS A 21 -8.03 16.91 -2.60
N ALA A 22 -6.73 16.91 -2.96
CA ALA A 22 -6.18 17.86 -3.94
C ALA A 22 -6.85 17.72 -5.32
N ILE A 23 -7.13 16.49 -5.77
CA ILE A 23 -7.87 16.25 -7.02
C ILE A 23 -9.31 16.75 -6.92
N ALA A 24 -9.97 16.53 -5.78
CA ALA A 24 -11.33 17.02 -5.57
C ALA A 24 -11.38 18.57 -5.53
N GLU A 25 -10.40 19.21 -4.90
CA GLU A 25 -10.27 20.69 -4.91
C GLU A 25 -10.05 21.23 -6.33
N GLU A 26 -9.24 20.55 -7.15
CA GLU A 26 -9.03 20.92 -8.57
C GLU A 26 -10.32 20.83 -9.38
N ILE A 27 -11.13 19.78 -9.19
CA ILE A 27 -12.44 19.63 -9.83
C ILE A 27 -13.38 20.74 -9.37
N ALA A 28 -13.41 21.07 -8.06
CA ALA A 28 -14.25 22.11 -7.51
C ALA A 28 -13.88 23.50 -8.06
N GLU A 29 -12.58 23.82 -8.15
CA GLU A 29 -12.10 25.08 -8.74
C GLU A 29 -12.47 25.20 -10.23
N ALA A 30 -12.41 24.10 -10.98
CA ALA A 30 -12.73 24.10 -12.40
C ALA A 30 -14.25 24.14 -12.68
N ALA A 31 -15.09 23.75 -11.72
CA ALA A 31 -16.53 23.58 -11.89
C ALA A 31 -17.22 24.87 -12.39
N ASP A 32 -16.87 26.00 -11.82
CA ASP A 32 -17.47 27.29 -12.19
C ASP A 32 -17.30 27.63 -13.66
N GLY A 33 -16.09 27.45 -14.20
CA GLY A 33 -15.77 27.64 -15.61
C GLY A 33 -16.42 26.62 -16.55
N LYS A 34 -16.95 25.50 -16.03
CA LYS A 34 -17.63 24.45 -16.78
C LYS A 34 -19.17 24.53 -16.69
N GLY A 35 -19.72 25.51 -15.94
CA GLY A 35 -21.15 25.73 -15.77
C GLY A 35 -21.76 24.96 -14.58
N PHE A 36 -20.95 24.56 -13.59
CA PHE A 36 -21.37 23.84 -12.40
C PHE A 36 -21.00 24.58 -11.11
N ILE A 37 -21.73 24.27 -10.04
CA ILE A 37 -21.41 24.66 -8.66
C ILE A 37 -21.10 23.37 -7.91
N ALA A 38 -19.90 23.26 -7.37
CA ALA A 38 -19.45 22.08 -6.63
C ALA A 38 -19.52 22.33 -5.12
N ASP A 39 -20.31 21.51 -4.41
CA ASP A 39 -20.28 21.42 -2.96
C ASP A 39 -19.27 20.34 -2.55
N LEU A 40 -18.14 20.74 -2.01
CA LEU A 40 -17.00 19.87 -1.70
C LEU A 40 -16.96 19.52 -0.22
N TYR A 41 -17.00 18.21 0.09
CA TYR A 41 -16.90 17.70 1.46
C TYR A 41 -15.97 16.50 1.56
N CYS A 42 -15.33 16.35 2.73
CA CYS A 42 -14.73 15.07 3.11
C CYS A 42 -15.84 14.08 3.48
N VAL A 43 -15.71 12.83 3.09
CA VAL A 43 -16.69 11.78 3.47
C VAL A 43 -16.80 11.58 4.98
N SER A 44 -15.86 12.07 5.79
CA SER A 44 -15.97 12.08 7.26
C SER A 44 -17.00 13.11 7.78
N GLN A 45 -17.34 14.12 7.00
CA GLN A 45 -18.26 15.21 7.33
C GLN A 45 -19.72 14.83 6.99
N MET A 46 -20.17 13.64 7.39
CA MET A 46 -21.49 13.11 7.04
C MET A 46 -22.66 13.94 7.58
N GLU A 47 -22.42 14.89 8.46
CA GLU A 47 -23.41 15.84 8.99
C GLU A 47 -23.66 17.02 8.04
N GLU A 48 -22.69 17.34 7.17
CA GLU A 48 -22.72 18.46 6.23
C GLU A 48 -23.43 18.12 4.91
N PHE A 49 -23.57 16.83 4.58
CA PHE A 49 -24.27 16.37 3.38
C PHE A 49 -25.21 15.20 3.70
N ASN A 50 -26.25 15.04 2.90
CA ASN A 50 -27.24 13.97 3.11
C ASN A 50 -27.53 13.23 1.82
N LEU A 51 -26.90 12.05 1.64
CA LEU A 51 -27.11 11.20 0.46
C LEU A 51 -28.56 10.68 0.30
N GLU A 52 -29.32 10.54 1.39
CA GLU A 52 -30.72 10.06 1.34
C GLU A 52 -31.64 11.06 0.61
N LYS A 53 -31.32 12.35 0.71
CA LYS A 53 -32.09 13.43 0.10
C LYS A 53 -31.41 14.04 -1.12
N GLU A 54 -30.19 13.59 -1.46
CA GLU A 54 -29.41 14.16 -2.55
C GLU A 54 -30.06 13.87 -3.92
N ARG A 55 -30.12 14.88 -4.76
CA ARG A 55 -30.61 14.80 -6.14
C ARG A 55 -29.61 15.28 -7.18
N ALA A 56 -28.60 16.01 -6.74
CA ALA A 56 -27.52 16.41 -7.63
C ALA A 56 -26.61 15.20 -7.94
N PRO A 57 -25.92 15.19 -9.09
CA PRO A 57 -24.90 14.21 -9.38
C PRO A 57 -23.82 14.19 -8.29
N VAL A 58 -23.42 12.99 -7.88
CA VAL A 58 -22.41 12.77 -6.83
C VAL A 58 -21.12 12.30 -7.46
N VAL A 59 -20.03 13.01 -7.22
CA VAL A 59 -18.69 12.63 -7.69
C VAL A 59 -17.84 12.28 -6.47
N ILE A 60 -17.20 11.10 -6.47
CA ILE A 60 -16.43 10.61 -5.33
C ILE A 60 -15.00 10.32 -5.75
N ILE A 61 -14.03 10.94 -5.08
CA ILE A 61 -12.62 10.67 -5.26
C ILE A 61 -12.10 9.93 -4.00
N ALA A 62 -11.68 8.67 -4.15
CA ALA A 62 -11.32 7.84 -3.02
C ALA A 62 -9.93 7.22 -3.17
N SER A 63 -9.03 7.48 -2.22
CA SER A 63 -7.73 6.81 -2.15
C SER A 63 -7.84 5.45 -1.47
N THR A 64 -6.77 4.65 -1.62
CA THR A 64 -6.58 3.36 -0.96
C THR A 64 -5.44 3.48 0.03
N THR A 65 -5.55 2.87 1.19
CA THR A 65 -4.51 2.87 2.23
C THR A 65 -4.20 1.46 2.71
N GLY A 66 -3.05 1.30 3.38
CA GLY A 66 -2.63 0.02 3.97
C GLY A 66 -2.60 -1.14 2.98
N VAL A 67 -3.22 -2.24 3.32
CA VAL A 67 -3.32 -3.45 2.47
C VAL A 67 -4.58 -3.46 1.59
N GLY A 68 -5.07 -2.28 1.20
CA GLY A 68 -6.26 -2.15 0.34
C GLY A 68 -7.50 -1.67 1.10
N GLU A 69 -7.32 -0.98 2.21
CA GLU A 69 -8.40 -0.44 3.02
C GLU A 69 -8.86 0.93 2.50
N VAL A 70 -10.07 1.34 2.90
CA VAL A 70 -10.49 2.73 2.73
C VAL A 70 -9.67 3.63 3.67
N PRO A 71 -9.42 4.91 3.33
CA PRO A 71 -8.79 5.88 4.22
C PRO A 71 -9.51 5.99 5.57
N ASP A 72 -8.78 6.37 6.62
CA ASP A 72 -9.35 6.57 7.95
C ASP A 72 -10.55 7.52 7.93
N THR A 73 -10.47 8.57 7.11
CA THR A 73 -11.56 9.52 6.87
C THR A 73 -12.83 8.88 6.31
N ALA A 74 -12.72 7.73 5.65
CA ALA A 74 -13.85 7.03 5.01
C ALA A 74 -14.37 5.83 5.81
N ARG A 75 -13.75 5.44 6.93
CA ARG A 75 -14.16 4.23 7.68
C ARG A 75 -15.62 4.27 8.12
N LYS A 76 -16.06 5.37 8.75
CA LYS A 76 -17.45 5.55 9.19
C LYS A 76 -18.42 5.59 8.01
N PHE A 77 -18.04 6.27 6.94
CA PHE A 77 -18.83 6.35 5.71
C PHE A 77 -19.02 4.98 5.06
N ALA A 78 -17.95 4.21 4.87
CA ALA A 78 -18.01 2.85 4.34
C ALA A 78 -18.80 1.90 5.26
N GLN A 79 -18.72 2.09 6.58
CA GLN A 79 -19.51 1.32 7.54
C GLN A 79 -21.01 1.64 7.43
N LYS A 80 -21.38 2.93 7.25
CA LYS A 80 -22.77 3.34 7.00
C LYS A 80 -23.31 2.73 5.70
N LEU A 81 -22.50 2.69 4.63
CA LEU A 81 -22.90 2.07 3.36
C LEU A 81 -23.06 0.53 3.46
N LYS A 82 -22.39 -0.12 4.42
CA LYS A 82 -22.47 -1.57 4.68
C LYS A 82 -23.52 -1.94 5.73
N SER A 83 -24.19 -0.97 6.35
CA SER A 83 -25.28 -1.24 7.31
C SER A 83 -26.48 -1.89 6.59
N ASP A 84 -27.38 -2.52 7.36
CA ASP A 84 -28.59 -3.20 6.84
C ASP A 84 -29.59 -2.18 6.26
N LEU A 85 -29.20 -1.53 5.17
CA LEU A 85 -30.08 -0.65 4.40
C LEU A 85 -30.84 -1.49 3.36
N PRO A 86 -32.10 -1.13 3.04
CA PRO A 86 -32.87 -1.83 2.03
C PRO A 86 -32.17 -1.82 0.66
N ALA A 87 -32.32 -2.89 -0.11
CA ALA A 87 -31.93 -2.88 -1.51
C ALA A 87 -32.65 -1.70 -2.22
N ASN A 88 -31.93 -1.00 -3.11
CA ASN A 88 -32.42 0.20 -3.80
C ASN A 88 -32.57 1.46 -2.93
N PHE A 89 -32.04 1.50 -1.71
CA PHE A 89 -32.11 2.67 -0.84
C PHE A 89 -31.55 3.96 -1.49
N TYR A 90 -30.51 3.83 -2.30
CA TYR A 90 -29.88 4.91 -3.07
C TYR A 90 -30.20 4.86 -4.58
N SER A 91 -31.31 4.25 -4.99
CA SER A 91 -31.69 4.18 -6.42
C SER A 91 -31.84 5.55 -7.12
N HIS A 92 -32.07 6.59 -6.35
CA HIS A 92 -32.17 7.96 -6.82
C HIS A 92 -30.82 8.64 -7.07
N ILE A 93 -29.71 8.05 -6.60
CA ILE A 93 -28.38 8.66 -6.72
C ILE A 93 -27.76 8.30 -8.08
N LYS A 94 -27.34 9.35 -8.79
CA LYS A 94 -26.46 9.24 -9.96
C LYS A 94 -25.05 9.61 -9.53
N TYR A 95 -24.08 8.72 -9.73
CA TYR A 95 -22.74 8.95 -9.21
C TYR A 95 -21.61 8.56 -10.18
N ALA A 96 -20.41 9.08 -9.92
CA ALA A 96 -19.16 8.71 -10.55
C ALA A 96 -18.07 8.52 -9.49
N VAL A 97 -17.14 7.58 -9.70
CA VAL A 97 -16.03 7.30 -8.78
C VAL A 97 -14.70 7.39 -9.50
N LEU A 98 -13.76 8.12 -8.90
CA LEU A 98 -12.34 8.05 -9.23
C LEU A 98 -11.61 7.38 -8.08
N ALA A 99 -11.19 6.13 -8.30
CA ALA A 99 -10.50 5.31 -7.32
C ALA A 99 -8.99 5.43 -7.52
N LEU A 100 -8.28 5.91 -6.48
CA LEU A 100 -6.83 6.04 -6.49
C LEU A 100 -6.19 4.86 -5.79
N GLY A 101 -5.12 4.35 -6.34
CA GLY A 101 -4.34 3.26 -5.78
C GLY A 101 -2.91 3.28 -6.29
N ASP A 102 -2.14 2.32 -5.81
CA ASP A 102 -0.79 2.05 -6.28
C ASP A 102 -0.72 0.56 -6.62
N SER A 103 -0.47 0.23 -7.89
CA SER A 103 -0.40 -1.16 -8.37
C SER A 103 0.83 -1.92 -7.89
N ASN A 104 1.74 -1.26 -7.17
CA ASN A 104 2.81 -1.94 -6.43
C ASN A 104 2.27 -2.72 -5.20
N TYR A 105 1.00 -2.51 -4.83
CA TYR A 105 0.32 -3.22 -3.74
C TYR A 105 -0.74 -4.17 -4.29
N CYS A 106 -0.91 -5.31 -3.63
CA CYS A 106 -1.81 -6.40 -4.07
C CYS A 106 -3.29 -6.00 -4.22
N CYS A 107 -3.74 -4.96 -3.52
CA CYS A 107 -5.13 -4.52 -3.52
C CYS A 107 -5.27 -3.14 -4.18
N PHE A 108 -4.88 -3.05 -5.45
CA PHE A 108 -4.92 -1.83 -6.25
C PHE A 108 -6.31 -1.17 -6.26
N ALA A 109 -6.36 0.11 -5.88
CA ALA A 109 -7.54 0.97 -5.89
C ALA A 109 -8.74 0.42 -5.08
N ASN A 110 -8.49 -0.49 -4.11
CA ASN A 110 -9.55 -1.22 -3.42
C ASN A 110 -10.41 -0.33 -2.52
N GLY A 111 -9.87 0.76 -1.97
CA GLY A 111 -10.65 1.73 -1.18
C GLY A 111 -11.82 2.31 -1.98
N GLY A 112 -11.57 2.76 -3.22
CA GLY A 112 -12.61 3.22 -4.13
C GLY A 112 -13.54 2.11 -4.59
N LYS A 113 -13.01 0.91 -4.90
CA LYS A 113 -13.82 -0.27 -5.28
C LYS A 113 -14.82 -0.68 -4.18
N ILE A 114 -14.43 -0.58 -2.91
CA ILE A 114 -15.33 -0.87 -1.78
C ILE A 114 -16.51 0.11 -1.77
N ILE A 115 -16.25 1.42 -1.88
CA ILE A 115 -17.29 2.46 -1.89
C ILE A 115 -18.21 2.25 -3.10
N ASP A 116 -17.65 2.06 -4.28
CA ASP A 116 -18.36 1.84 -5.53
C ASP A 116 -19.30 0.61 -5.43
N LYS A 117 -18.79 -0.52 -5.00
CA LYS A 117 -19.56 -1.75 -4.80
C LYS A 117 -20.71 -1.56 -3.81
N CYS A 118 -20.48 -0.86 -2.69
CA CYS A 118 -21.53 -0.60 -1.70
C CYS A 118 -22.65 0.28 -2.28
N LEU A 119 -22.32 1.32 -3.04
CA LEU A 119 -23.32 2.18 -3.69
C LEU A 119 -24.14 1.41 -4.73
N GLN A 120 -23.50 0.56 -5.55
CA GLN A 120 -24.18 -0.31 -6.51
C GLN A 120 -25.15 -1.26 -5.80
N GLN A 121 -24.73 -1.90 -4.71
CA GLN A 121 -25.58 -2.81 -3.92
C GLN A 121 -26.80 -2.11 -3.32
N LEU A 122 -26.69 -0.80 -3.05
CA LEU A 122 -27.79 0.04 -2.56
C LEU A 122 -28.61 0.68 -3.70
N GLY A 123 -28.38 0.27 -4.95
CA GLY A 123 -29.17 0.69 -6.11
C GLY A 123 -28.74 1.99 -6.78
N ALA A 124 -27.68 2.66 -6.32
CA ALA A 124 -27.14 3.84 -6.98
C ALA A 124 -26.62 3.52 -8.39
N GLN A 125 -26.75 4.47 -9.31
CA GLN A 125 -26.42 4.26 -10.73
C GLN A 125 -25.26 5.16 -11.18
N HIS A 126 -24.30 4.56 -11.88
CA HIS A 126 -23.25 5.33 -12.53
C HIS A 126 -23.82 6.22 -13.64
N PHE A 127 -23.38 7.47 -13.66
CA PHE A 127 -23.54 8.33 -14.84
C PHE A 127 -22.26 8.43 -15.65
N TYR A 128 -21.11 8.06 -15.06
CA TYR A 128 -19.81 8.05 -15.71
C TYR A 128 -18.99 6.86 -15.23
N ALA A 129 -18.13 6.33 -16.11
CA ALA A 129 -17.34 5.15 -15.81
C ALA A 129 -16.36 5.38 -14.65
N THR A 130 -16.20 4.38 -13.77
CA THR A 130 -15.24 4.42 -12.68
C THR A 130 -13.80 4.52 -13.22
N GLY A 131 -13.06 5.55 -12.81
CA GLY A 131 -11.64 5.70 -13.10
C GLY A 131 -10.79 4.96 -12.06
N TYR A 132 -9.75 4.24 -12.51
CA TYR A 132 -8.77 3.59 -11.64
C TYR A 132 -7.40 4.20 -11.89
N ALA A 133 -7.02 5.20 -11.09
CA ALA A 133 -5.76 5.91 -11.23
C ALA A 133 -4.66 5.23 -10.42
N ASP A 134 -3.53 4.98 -11.09
CA ASP A 134 -2.41 4.23 -10.56
C ASP A 134 -1.24 5.16 -10.21
N ASP A 135 -0.99 5.35 -8.92
CA ASP A 135 0.13 6.16 -8.43
C ASP A 135 1.50 5.53 -8.74
N GLY A 136 1.56 4.19 -8.90
CA GLY A 136 2.79 3.48 -9.30
C GLY A 136 3.26 3.82 -10.71
N VAL A 137 2.33 4.19 -11.61
CA VAL A 137 2.64 4.53 -13.02
C VAL A 137 2.60 6.03 -13.25
N GLY A 138 1.73 6.74 -12.53
CA GLY A 138 1.46 8.17 -12.65
C GLY A 138 -0.05 8.40 -12.68
N LEU A 139 -0.58 9.01 -11.61
CA LEU A 139 -2.02 9.28 -11.48
C LEU A 139 -2.57 10.12 -12.62
N GLU A 140 -1.78 11.09 -13.09
CA GLU A 140 -2.13 12.02 -14.16
C GLU A 140 -2.58 11.32 -15.45
N LEU A 141 -2.07 10.11 -15.73
CA LEU A 141 -2.43 9.35 -16.91
C LEU A 141 -3.90 8.93 -16.95
N VAL A 142 -4.54 8.85 -15.81
CA VAL A 142 -5.97 8.51 -15.68
C VAL A 142 -6.76 9.69 -15.15
N VAL A 143 -6.23 10.45 -14.19
CA VAL A 143 -6.94 11.55 -13.53
C VAL A 143 -7.29 12.65 -14.54
N GLU A 144 -6.31 13.14 -15.33
CA GLU A 144 -6.55 14.21 -16.30
C GLU A 144 -7.62 13.84 -17.35
N PRO A 145 -7.50 12.71 -18.10
CA PRO A 145 -8.52 12.33 -19.07
C PRO A 145 -9.88 12.03 -18.41
N TRP A 146 -9.88 11.48 -17.18
CA TRP A 146 -11.13 11.19 -16.47
C TRP A 146 -11.85 12.48 -16.09
N ILE A 147 -11.14 13.52 -15.61
CA ILE A 147 -11.71 14.83 -15.28
C ILE A 147 -12.24 15.51 -16.56
N GLU A 148 -11.51 15.44 -17.67
CA GLU A 148 -11.98 15.99 -18.94
C GLU A 148 -13.31 15.36 -19.36
N GLY A 149 -13.40 14.01 -19.38
CA GLY A 149 -14.62 13.31 -19.74
C GLY A 149 -15.75 13.44 -18.70
N LEU A 150 -15.44 13.70 -17.44
CA LEU A 150 -16.43 13.94 -16.38
C LEU A 150 -17.33 15.14 -16.71
N TRP A 151 -16.76 16.22 -17.23
CA TRP A 151 -17.53 17.42 -17.56
C TRP A 151 -18.55 17.18 -18.68
N ASP A 152 -18.18 16.39 -19.67
CA ASP A 152 -19.09 16.04 -20.77
C ASP A 152 -20.19 15.09 -20.29
N ALA A 153 -19.86 14.09 -19.47
CA ALA A 153 -20.83 13.20 -18.86
C ALA A 153 -21.83 13.94 -17.95
N LEU A 154 -21.36 14.93 -17.17
CA LEU A 154 -22.24 15.78 -16.34
C LEU A 154 -23.19 16.64 -17.19
N LYS A 155 -22.73 17.22 -18.29
CA LYS A 155 -23.57 17.99 -19.21
C LYS A 155 -24.65 17.10 -19.84
N GLU A 156 -24.27 15.90 -20.33
CA GLU A 156 -25.20 14.94 -20.90
C GLU A 156 -26.26 14.51 -19.89
N LEU A 157 -25.87 14.21 -18.64
CA LEU A 157 -26.79 13.87 -17.58
C LEU A 157 -27.80 15.01 -17.31
N CYS A 158 -27.32 16.25 -17.21
CA CYS A 158 -28.18 17.40 -16.98
C CYS A 158 -29.14 17.69 -18.15
N GLN A 159 -28.73 17.40 -19.40
CA GLN A 159 -29.59 17.52 -20.57
C GLN A 159 -30.70 16.46 -20.54
N LYS A 160 -30.37 15.20 -20.28
CA LYS A 160 -31.37 14.10 -20.15
C LYS A 160 -32.40 14.40 -19.06
N GLN A 161 -31.99 14.91 -17.91
CA GLN A 161 -32.90 15.29 -16.83
C GLN A 161 -33.86 16.43 -17.22
N LYS A 162 -33.41 17.40 -18.04
CA LYS A 162 -34.27 18.46 -18.57
C LYS A 162 -35.28 17.91 -19.58
N GLU A 163 -34.89 16.97 -20.43
CA GLU A 163 -35.78 16.33 -21.41
C GLU A 163 -36.85 15.49 -20.73
N GLU A 164 -36.48 14.72 -19.66
CA GLU A 164 -37.43 13.94 -18.87
C GLU A 164 -38.47 14.86 -18.17
N ILE A 165 -38.04 15.96 -17.56
CA ILE A 165 -38.95 16.94 -16.92
C ILE A 165 -39.87 17.58 -17.94
N ASN A 166 -39.40 17.91 -19.14
CA ASN A 166 -40.23 18.50 -20.20
C ASN A 166 -41.22 17.48 -20.77
N SER A 167 -40.81 16.22 -20.96
CA SER A 167 -41.69 15.16 -21.42
C SER A 167 -42.79 14.82 -20.43
N ASP A 168 -42.51 14.87 -19.13
CA ASP A 168 -43.52 14.67 -18.09
C ASP A 168 -44.44 15.90 -17.94
N ALA A 169 -43.98 17.09 -18.21
CA ALA A 169 -44.80 18.31 -18.28
C ALA A 169 -45.76 18.27 -19.48
N GLU A 170 -45.31 17.77 -20.65
CA GLU A 170 -46.16 17.59 -21.84
C GLU A 170 -47.20 16.48 -21.63
N LYS A 171 -46.88 15.37 -20.93
CA LYS A 171 -47.81 14.30 -20.61
C LYS A 171 -48.88 14.74 -19.60
N ILE A 172 -48.63 15.71 -18.73
CA ILE A 172 -49.62 16.25 -17.78
C ILE A 172 -50.63 17.15 -18.50
N LEU A 173 -50.29 17.70 -19.67
CA LEU A 173 -51.21 18.53 -20.47
C LEU A 173 -52.13 17.71 -21.37
N ASP A 174 -51.83 16.42 -21.66
CA ASP A 174 -52.62 15.56 -22.58
C ASP A 174 -53.49 14.49 -21.89
N THR A 175 -53.58 14.44 -20.57
CA THR A 175 -54.43 13.44 -19.89
C THR A 175 -55.72 14.03 -19.31
N ASN A 176 -56.66 14.36 -20.19
CA ASN A 176 -58.09 14.21 -19.92
C ASN A 176 -58.60 13.22 -20.96
N ASP A 177 -58.32 11.93 -20.80
CA ASP A 177 -59.24 10.88 -21.18
C ASP A 177 -58.86 9.53 -20.56
N VAL A 178 -59.90 8.89 -20.02
CA VAL A 178 -59.91 7.63 -19.30
C VAL A 178 -59.81 6.46 -20.28
N SER A 179 -58.93 5.50 -20.06
CA SER A 179 -59.34 4.08 -20.11
C SER A 179 -58.20 3.09 -19.74
N THR A 180 -58.55 2.23 -18.84
CA THR A 180 -57.88 1.01 -18.37
C THR A 180 -57.47 0.05 -19.46
N THR A 181 -56.23 -0.47 -19.41
CA THR A 181 -55.94 -1.88 -19.76
C THR A 181 -54.66 -2.38 -19.11
N ASN A 182 -54.80 -3.43 -18.31
CA ASN A 182 -53.77 -4.29 -17.78
C ASN A 182 -53.00 -5.00 -18.90
N LYS A 183 -51.64 -4.95 -18.85
CA LYS A 183 -50.81 -6.00 -19.48
C LYS A 183 -49.68 -6.37 -18.56
N SER A 184 -49.75 -7.61 -18.09
CA SER A 184 -48.68 -8.39 -17.46
C SER A 184 -47.51 -8.58 -18.45
N PHE A 185 -46.28 -8.39 -17.96
CA PHE A 185 -45.09 -8.84 -18.66
C PHE A 185 -44.42 -9.97 -17.87
N GLU A 186 -44.27 -11.10 -18.58
CA GLU A 186 -43.57 -12.30 -18.14
C GLU A 186 -42.06 -12.08 -18.16
N LEU A 187 -41.39 -12.65 -17.13
CA LEU A 187 -39.94 -12.79 -17.10
C LEU A 187 -39.54 -13.93 -18.05
N SER A 188 -38.63 -13.65 -18.98
CA SER A 188 -37.90 -14.70 -19.70
C SER A 188 -36.42 -14.58 -19.47
N ASP A 189 -35.84 -15.66 -19.04
CA ASP A 189 -34.50 -16.09 -18.75
C ASP A 189 -33.36 -15.40 -19.55
N ILE A 190 -32.36 -14.88 -18.81
CA ILE A 190 -31.03 -14.62 -19.34
C ILE A 190 -30.05 -15.52 -18.61
N GLU A 191 -29.64 -16.60 -19.26
CA GLU A 191 -28.50 -17.43 -18.86
C GLU A 191 -27.20 -16.64 -18.88
N LEU A 192 -26.55 -16.56 -17.73
CA LEU A 192 -25.17 -16.09 -17.59
C LEU A 192 -24.20 -17.23 -17.92
N ARG A 193 -23.58 -17.14 -19.09
CA ARG A 193 -22.39 -17.96 -19.40
C ARG A 193 -21.16 -17.33 -18.75
N LEU A 194 -20.60 -18.02 -17.77
CA LEU A 194 -19.26 -17.79 -17.24
C LEU A 194 -18.23 -18.52 -18.14
N GLU A 195 -17.50 -17.78 -18.93
CA GLU A 195 -16.30 -18.30 -19.58
C GLU A 195 -15.07 -18.01 -18.68
N ALA A 196 -14.53 -19.08 -18.13
CA ALA A 196 -13.26 -19.06 -17.42
C ALA A 196 -12.10 -19.14 -18.43
N ASN A 197 -11.36 -18.07 -18.60
CA ASN A 197 -10.10 -18.09 -19.34
C ASN A 197 -8.96 -18.55 -18.42
N VAL A 198 -8.50 -19.78 -18.64
CA VAL A 198 -7.26 -20.33 -18.07
C VAL A 198 -6.14 -20.11 -19.09
N PRO A 199 -5.02 -19.48 -18.74
CA PRO A 199 -3.87 -19.39 -19.65
C PRO A 199 -3.12 -20.73 -19.74
N PRO A 200 -2.53 -21.05 -20.90
CA PRO A 200 -1.89 -22.34 -21.15
C PRO A 200 -0.52 -22.45 -20.42
N THR A 201 -0.32 -23.60 -19.80
CA THR A 201 0.93 -24.01 -19.18
C THR A 201 2.02 -24.24 -20.25
N ALA A 202 3.15 -23.56 -20.09
CA ALA A 202 4.37 -23.85 -20.83
C ALA A 202 4.98 -25.16 -20.32
N LYS A 203 5.26 -26.07 -21.22
CA LYS A 203 6.02 -27.31 -20.96
C LYS A 203 7.50 -26.99 -21.08
N ASP A 204 8.22 -27.07 -19.98
CA ASP A 204 9.68 -27.06 -20.00
C ASP A 204 10.22 -28.44 -20.34
N SER A 205 10.99 -28.48 -21.43
CA SER A 205 11.81 -29.63 -21.79
C SER A 205 13.19 -29.51 -21.14
N PHE A 206 13.47 -30.39 -20.17
CA PHE A 206 14.81 -30.58 -19.62
C PHE A 206 15.69 -31.32 -20.64
N ASN A 207 16.83 -30.73 -20.98
CA ASN A 207 17.98 -31.46 -21.51
C ASN A 207 19.15 -31.36 -20.53
N SER A 208 19.52 -32.54 -20.02
CA SER A 208 20.72 -32.81 -19.24
C SER A 208 21.97 -32.82 -20.13
N SER A 209 23.05 -32.19 -19.68
CA SER A 209 24.40 -32.58 -20.09
C SER A 209 25.40 -32.38 -18.96
N GLU A 210 26.22 -33.37 -18.82
CA GLU A 210 27.13 -33.79 -17.79
C GLU A 210 28.29 -32.81 -17.48
N GLY A 211 28.79 -33.01 -16.27
CA GLY A 211 29.84 -32.53 -15.49
C GLY A 211 31.22 -32.17 -16.06
N VAL A 212 31.87 -31.27 -15.35
CA VAL A 212 33.32 -31.25 -15.12
C VAL A 212 33.58 -30.64 -13.74
N GLU A 213 34.17 -31.46 -12.86
CA GLU A 213 34.81 -31.02 -11.62
C GLU A 213 36.02 -30.13 -11.92
N GLN A 214 36.19 -28.99 -11.24
CA GLN A 214 37.50 -28.39 -10.99
C GLN A 214 37.54 -27.64 -9.66
N ASN A 215 38.61 -27.92 -8.92
CA ASN A 215 39.00 -27.47 -7.58
C ASN A 215 39.18 -25.94 -7.43
N PRO A 216 39.16 -25.43 -6.18
CA PRO A 216 39.15 -24.00 -5.91
C PRO A 216 40.56 -23.40 -5.94
N ILE A 217 40.77 -22.39 -6.78
CA ILE A 217 41.89 -21.48 -6.67
C ILE A 217 41.37 -20.14 -6.15
N VAL A 218 41.96 -19.74 -5.05
CA VAL A 218 41.83 -18.42 -4.45
C VAL A 218 42.22 -17.35 -5.47
N ALA A 219 41.28 -16.59 -5.97
CA ALA A 219 41.56 -15.40 -6.77
C ALA A 219 40.71 -14.26 -6.25
N GLY A 220 41.36 -13.13 -6.03
CA GLY A 220 40.82 -11.92 -5.46
C GLY A 220 39.54 -11.42 -6.13
N LEU A 221 38.64 -10.92 -5.30
CA LEU A 221 37.39 -10.27 -5.66
C LEU A 221 37.64 -9.06 -6.58
N GLN A 222 37.67 -9.30 -7.88
CA GLN A 222 37.31 -8.29 -8.86
C GLN A 222 35.80 -8.47 -9.09
N GLU A 223 34.99 -7.67 -8.37
CA GLU A 223 33.56 -7.50 -8.68
C GLU A 223 33.45 -7.05 -10.13
N CYS A 224 33.17 -7.99 -11.00
CA CYS A 224 32.76 -7.72 -12.36
C CYS A 224 31.37 -7.06 -12.23
N CYS A 225 31.31 -5.71 -12.22
CA CYS A 225 30.07 -4.95 -12.25
C CYS A 225 29.34 -5.28 -13.54
N LEU A 226 28.51 -6.32 -13.52
CA LEU A 226 27.57 -6.61 -14.59
C LEU A 226 26.64 -5.40 -14.72
N VAL A 227 26.75 -4.68 -15.82
CA VAL A 227 25.83 -3.58 -16.14
C VAL A 227 24.45 -4.19 -16.32
N PRO A 228 23.42 -3.75 -15.55
CA PRO A 228 22.09 -4.30 -15.66
C PRO A 228 21.54 -4.18 -17.08
N THR A 229 20.80 -5.18 -17.55
CA THR A 229 20.29 -5.24 -18.93
C THR A 229 19.38 -4.07 -19.28
N TRP A 230 18.65 -3.54 -18.29
CA TRP A 230 17.74 -2.41 -18.48
C TRP A 230 18.43 -1.06 -18.80
N VAL A 231 19.73 -0.93 -18.57
CA VAL A 231 20.50 0.30 -18.86
C VAL A 231 20.55 0.57 -20.35
N LYS A 232 20.55 -0.48 -21.17
CA LYS A 232 20.50 -0.36 -22.63
C LYS A 232 19.14 -0.77 -23.14
N SER A 233 18.53 0.05 -24.00
CA SER A 233 17.30 -0.32 -24.70
C SER A 233 17.58 -1.43 -25.72
N GLU A 234 16.78 -2.50 -25.73
CA GLU A 234 16.83 -3.54 -26.77
C GLU A 234 16.41 -2.98 -28.14
N LYS A 235 15.51 -2.01 -28.14
CA LYS A 235 15.07 -1.26 -29.33
C LYS A 235 15.19 0.21 -28.97
N PRO A 236 16.27 0.88 -29.38
CA PRO A 236 16.41 2.29 -29.09
C PRO A 236 15.21 3.04 -29.66
N LEU A 237 14.44 3.67 -28.79
CA LEU A 237 13.35 4.60 -29.16
C LEU A 237 13.94 5.91 -29.72
N SER A 238 15.21 5.87 -30.16
CA SER A 238 16.04 7.02 -30.53
C SER A 238 15.53 7.79 -31.75
N GLU A 239 14.75 7.15 -32.62
CA GLU A 239 14.29 7.76 -33.87
C GLU A 239 12.92 8.44 -33.73
N THR A 240 12.18 8.20 -32.64
CA THR A 240 10.88 8.80 -32.41
C THR A 240 10.92 9.88 -31.36
N ALA A 241 10.19 10.97 -31.55
CA ALA A 241 10.00 11.97 -30.51
C ALA A 241 9.29 11.30 -29.32
N LEU A 242 9.93 11.32 -28.14
CA LEU A 242 9.36 10.77 -26.92
C LEU A 242 8.29 11.71 -26.37
N ASN A 243 7.14 11.15 -26.03
CA ASN A 243 6.14 11.85 -25.21
C ASN A 243 6.56 11.73 -23.74
N ILE A 244 7.41 12.65 -23.30
CA ILE A 244 7.99 12.71 -21.97
C ILE A 244 7.04 13.56 -21.09
N PRO A 245 6.70 13.12 -19.87
CA PRO A 245 5.90 13.91 -18.93
C PRO A 245 6.56 15.27 -18.63
N SER A 246 5.77 16.25 -18.24
CA SER A 246 6.28 17.55 -17.77
C SER A 246 7.23 17.33 -16.60
N LEU A 247 8.21 18.22 -16.46
CA LEU A 247 9.14 18.17 -15.31
C LEU A 247 8.36 18.43 -14.02
N PRO A 248 8.47 17.56 -13.01
CA PRO A 248 7.86 17.81 -11.72
C PRO A 248 8.32 19.14 -11.11
N VAL A 249 7.39 19.85 -10.49
CA VAL A 249 7.69 21.13 -9.84
C VAL A 249 8.50 20.87 -8.57
N VAL A 250 9.71 21.42 -8.51
CA VAL A 250 10.52 21.42 -7.28
C VAL A 250 9.92 22.41 -6.30
N TYR A 251 9.65 21.97 -5.08
CA TYR A 251 8.99 22.79 -4.06
C TYR A 251 9.67 22.76 -2.68
N LEU A 252 10.64 21.85 -2.46
CA LEU A 252 11.40 21.78 -1.22
C LEU A 252 12.81 22.37 -1.37
N ASN A 253 13.19 23.23 -0.42
CA ASN A 253 14.56 23.64 -0.18
C ASN A 253 15.12 22.88 1.03
N VAL A 254 16.37 22.44 0.94
CA VAL A 254 17.04 21.64 1.97
C VAL A 254 18.35 22.29 2.36
N GLU A 255 18.47 22.59 3.64
CA GLU A 255 19.69 23.16 4.24
C GLU A 255 20.27 22.22 5.31
N PHE A 256 21.59 22.26 5.48
CA PHE A 256 22.30 21.43 6.44
C PHE A 256 22.87 22.29 7.55
N GLN A 257 22.48 22.01 8.79
CA GLN A 257 23.03 22.69 9.96
C GLN A 257 23.98 21.74 10.71
N LYS A 258 25.19 22.23 11.02
CA LYS A 258 26.10 21.53 11.94
C LYS A 258 25.44 21.54 13.32
N SER A 259 25.02 20.38 13.80
CA SER A 259 24.46 20.25 15.14
C SER A 259 25.34 19.33 15.97
N THR A 260 25.58 19.74 17.23
CA THR A 260 26.19 18.92 18.27
C THR A 260 25.15 18.19 19.12
N VAL A 261 23.86 18.30 18.75
CA VAL A 261 22.77 17.71 19.51
C VAL A 261 22.66 16.23 19.15
N GLN A 262 22.83 15.35 20.12
CA GLN A 262 22.45 13.95 20.02
C GLN A 262 20.92 13.90 19.88
N VAL A 263 20.44 13.50 18.71
CA VAL A 263 19.02 13.27 18.47
C VAL A 263 18.66 11.97 19.21
N CYS A 264 17.76 12.05 20.19
CA CYS A 264 17.23 10.86 20.85
C CYS A 264 16.33 10.11 19.85
N GLU A 265 16.79 8.97 19.35
CA GLU A 265 16.08 8.21 18.30
C GLU A 265 14.70 7.74 18.76
N GLN A 266 14.47 7.60 20.07
CA GLN A 266 13.20 7.12 20.64
C GLN A 266 12.07 8.16 20.63
N GLU A 267 12.39 9.45 20.66
CA GLU A 267 11.39 10.54 20.67
C GLU A 267 10.97 10.99 19.26
N CYS A 268 11.57 10.42 18.22
CA CYS A 268 11.49 10.94 16.87
C CYS A 268 10.45 10.26 15.97
N PHE A 269 9.74 9.22 16.41
CA PHE A 269 8.70 8.60 15.59
C PHE A 269 7.40 9.42 15.69
N LEU A 270 7.10 10.17 14.64
CA LEU A 270 5.82 10.88 14.50
C LEU A 270 4.73 9.86 14.15
N LEU A 271 4.17 9.24 15.19
CA LEU A 271 2.96 8.44 15.13
C LEU A 271 1.74 9.34 15.42
N ALA A 272 0.55 8.87 15.06
CA ALA A 272 -0.66 9.57 15.45
C ALA A 272 -0.75 9.68 16.97
N PRO A 273 -1.37 10.73 17.54
CA PRO A 273 -1.37 11.00 18.98
C PRO A 273 -1.96 9.87 19.84
N ASP A 274 -2.78 9.02 19.26
CA ASP A 274 -3.44 7.87 19.88
C ASP A 274 -2.62 6.57 19.83
N ILE A 275 -1.45 6.59 19.18
CA ILE A 275 -0.59 5.41 19.04
C ILE A 275 0.49 5.41 20.11
N THR A 276 0.45 4.41 20.99
CA THR A 276 1.52 4.16 21.97
C THR A 276 2.54 3.19 21.41
N LEU A 277 3.79 3.62 21.35
CA LEU A 277 4.93 2.81 20.91
C LEU A 277 5.54 2.08 22.10
N PHE A 278 5.79 0.78 21.93
CA PHE A 278 6.45 -0.07 22.93
C PHE A 278 7.75 -0.61 22.35
N GLN A 279 8.82 -0.57 23.13
CA GLN A 279 10.07 -1.26 22.85
C GLN A 279 10.11 -2.55 23.66
N VAL A 280 10.15 -3.69 22.96
CA VAL A 280 9.99 -5.01 23.58
C VAL A 280 11.12 -5.96 23.16
N PRO A 281 11.65 -6.80 24.10
CA PRO A 281 12.67 -7.76 23.78
C PRO A 281 12.12 -8.99 23.03
N VAL A 282 12.92 -9.52 22.12
CA VAL A 282 12.70 -10.85 21.52
C VAL A 282 13.26 -11.88 22.48
N THR A 283 12.39 -12.72 23.04
CA THR A 283 12.78 -13.74 24.02
C THR A 283 12.97 -15.12 23.42
N LYS A 284 12.41 -15.37 22.22
CA LYS A 284 12.55 -16.66 21.53
C LYS A 284 12.51 -16.47 20.02
N ALA A 285 13.37 -17.21 19.30
CA ALA A 285 13.37 -17.29 17.85
C ALA A 285 13.54 -18.74 17.41
N ILE A 286 12.70 -19.21 16.45
CA ILE A 286 12.73 -20.59 15.94
C ILE A 286 12.59 -20.56 14.44
N SER A 287 13.41 -21.34 13.72
CA SER A 287 13.17 -21.66 12.31
C SER A 287 12.08 -22.73 12.21
N LEU A 288 10.99 -22.43 11.51
CA LEU A 288 9.86 -23.34 11.31
C LEU A 288 10.00 -24.21 10.07
N THR A 289 10.93 -23.89 9.21
CA THR A 289 11.17 -24.59 7.94
C THR A 289 12.53 -25.26 7.93
N ARG A 290 12.68 -26.33 7.14
CA ARG A 290 13.95 -26.99 6.92
C ARG A 290 14.87 -26.09 6.09
N GLU A 291 16.17 -26.39 6.08
CA GLU A 291 17.17 -25.64 5.32
C GLU A 291 16.96 -25.71 3.80
N ASP A 292 16.39 -26.85 3.31
CA ASP A 292 16.07 -27.08 1.90
C ASP A 292 14.71 -26.51 1.46
N ALA A 293 13.99 -25.84 2.34
CA ALA A 293 12.68 -25.27 2.02
C ALA A 293 12.79 -24.08 1.07
N VAL A 294 11.85 -23.98 0.13
CA VAL A 294 11.75 -22.85 -0.83
C VAL A 294 11.64 -21.49 -0.13
N LYS A 295 11.06 -21.46 1.08
CA LYS A 295 10.91 -20.23 1.89
C LYS A 295 11.32 -20.50 3.32
N THR A 296 12.04 -19.59 3.92
CA THR A 296 12.39 -19.65 5.34
C THR A 296 11.31 -18.96 6.16
N ALA A 297 10.63 -19.71 7.02
CA ALA A 297 9.65 -19.18 7.98
C ALA A 297 10.24 -19.15 9.38
N LEU A 298 10.08 -18.02 10.06
CA LEU A 298 10.54 -17.82 11.43
C LEU A 298 9.34 -17.59 12.36
N PHE A 299 9.48 -18.12 13.58
CA PHE A 299 8.63 -17.82 14.72
C PHE A 299 9.42 -16.95 15.70
N LEU A 300 8.80 -15.87 16.18
CA LEU A 300 9.37 -15.03 17.24
C LEU A 300 8.37 -14.87 18.39
N GLU A 301 8.93 -14.83 19.62
CA GLU A 301 8.23 -14.48 20.84
C GLU A 301 8.76 -13.13 21.36
N LEU A 302 7.84 -12.21 21.64
CA LEU A 302 8.10 -10.90 22.24
C LEU A 302 7.60 -10.88 23.68
N ASP A 303 8.37 -10.30 24.58
CA ASP A 303 7.94 -10.07 25.97
C ASP A 303 7.28 -8.70 26.12
N ILE A 304 5.97 -8.71 26.27
CA ILE A 304 5.14 -7.51 26.50
C ILE A 304 4.73 -7.33 27.95
N SER A 305 5.23 -8.16 28.88
CA SER A 305 4.82 -8.18 30.29
C SER A 305 5.06 -6.87 31.03
N LYS A 306 6.05 -6.08 30.59
CA LYS A 306 6.41 -4.77 31.15
C LYS A 306 5.75 -3.60 30.44
N THR A 307 4.79 -3.85 29.54
CA THR A 307 4.08 -2.83 28.76
C THR A 307 2.60 -2.81 29.14
N SER A 308 1.92 -1.74 28.76
CA SER A 308 0.45 -1.66 28.82
C SER A 308 -0.24 -2.21 27.57
N MET A 309 0.50 -2.87 26.68
CA MET A 309 -0.05 -3.43 25.44
C MET A 309 -1.00 -4.57 25.73
N THR A 310 -2.20 -4.49 25.17
CA THR A 310 -3.20 -5.57 25.20
C THR A 310 -3.56 -5.94 23.76
N TYR A 311 -3.94 -7.20 23.55
CA TYR A 311 -4.44 -7.68 22.26
C TYR A 311 -5.39 -8.86 22.46
N GLU A 312 -6.21 -9.14 21.45
CA GLU A 312 -7.03 -10.33 21.35
C GLU A 312 -6.56 -11.19 20.16
N PRO A 313 -6.76 -12.52 20.20
CA PRO A 313 -6.52 -13.37 19.02
C PRO A 313 -7.31 -12.85 17.81
N GLY A 314 -6.62 -12.66 16.68
CA GLY A 314 -7.17 -12.01 15.48
C GLY A 314 -6.72 -10.55 15.31
N ASP A 315 -6.22 -9.92 16.37
CA ASP A 315 -5.54 -8.64 16.25
C ASP A 315 -4.19 -8.77 15.55
N ALA A 316 -3.73 -7.64 15.02
CA ALA A 316 -2.39 -7.47 14.50
C ALA A 316 -1.60 -6.49 15.38
N PHE A 317 -0.32 -6.42 15.14
CA PHE A 317 0.55 -5.36 15.64
C PHE A 317 1.49 -4.92 14.52
N SER A 318 1.99 -3.70 14.62
CA SER A 318 2.89 -3.14 13.62
C SER A 318 4.29 -3.02 14.17
N ILE A 319 5.28 -3.32 13.35
CA ILE A 319 6.71 -3.18 13.64
C ILE A 319 7.24 -1.96 12.90
N ILE A 320 8.00 -1.11 13.59
CA ILE A 320 8.82 -0.07 12.99
C ILE A 320 10.19 -0.68 12.72
N CYS A 321 10.58 -0.75 11.46
CA CYS A 321 11.87 -1.30 11.04
C CYS A 321 12.68 -0.25 10.28
N PRO A 322 14.03 -0.24 10.43
CA PRO A 322 14.91 0.65 9.70
C PRO A 322 15.19 0.14 8.27
N ASN A 323 15.64 1.04 7.41
CA ASN A 323 16.35 0.65 6.21
C ASN A 323 17.71 0.03 6.55
N SER A 324 18.25 -0.78 5.64
CA SER A 324 19.58 -1.40 5.80
C SER A 324 20.67 -0.34 5.97
N LYS A 325 21.49 -0.49 7.02
CA LYS A 325 22.58 0.44 7.32
C LYS A 325 23.56 0.59 6.15
N SER A 326 23.93 -0.52 5.51
CA SER A 326 24.86 -0.51 4.37
C SER A 326 24.27 0.22 3.15
N GLU A 327 22.97 0.05 2.87
CA GLU A 327 22.30 0.74 1.76
C GLU A 327 22.14 2.25 2.04
N VAL A 328 21.85 2.63 3.28
CA VAL A 328 21.80 4.05 3.69
C VAL A 328 23.16 4.71 3.56
N GLU A 329 24.22 4.05 4.03
CA GLU A 329 25.59 4.56 3.91
C GLU A 329 26.02 4.72 2.45
N GLU A 330 25.74 3.72 1.61
CA GLU A 330 26.02 3.80 0.17
C GLU A 330 25.20 4.91 -0.51
N LEU A 331 23.91 5.05 -0.17
CA LEU A 331 23.08 6.13 -0.72
C LEU A 331 23.64 7.51 -0.36
N ILE A 332 24.04 7.72 0.90
CA ILE A 332 24.69 8.97 1.34
C ILE A 332 25.97 9.24 0.55
N GLN A 333 26.79 8.23 0.28
CA GLN A 333 28.01 8.36 -0.54
C GLN A 333 27.67 8.73 -1.98
N ARG A 334 26.67 8.06 -2.59
CA ARG A 334 26.23 8.34 -3.98
C ARG A 334 25.68 9.75 -4.15
N LEU A 335 25.02 10.28 -3.13
CA LEU A 335 24.57 11.67 -3.09
C LEU A 335 25.70 12.69 -2.85
N GLY A 336 26.91 12.24 -2.56
CA GLY A 336 28.04 13.13 -2.22
C GLY A 336 27.91 13.81 -0.85
N LEU A 337 27.11 13.23 0.06
CA LEU A 337 26.76 13.82 1.36
C LEU A 337 27.42 13.13 2.56
N ALA A 338 28.48 12.34 2.34
CA ALA A 338 29.15 11.55 3.39
C ALA A 338 29.61 12.41 4.58
N ASN A 339 30.11 13.61 4.32
CA ASN A 339 30.55 14.56 5.35
C ASN A 339 29.39 15.25 6.10
N LYS A 340 28.16 15.08 5.62
CA LYS A 340 26.93 15.68 6.19
C LYS A 340 26.00 14.69 6.85
N LYS A 341 26.37 13.41 6.95
CA LYS A 341 25.48 12.34 7.45
C LYS A 341 24.88 12.64 8.82
N ASN A 342 25.64 13.28 9.71
CA ASN A 342 25.21 13.64 11.07
C ASN A 342 24.73 15.11 11.19
N HIS A 343 24.59 15.85 10.07
CA HIS A 343 24.05 17.20 10.10
C HIS A 343 22.53 17.14 10.21
N VAL A 344 21.96 18.09 10.94
CA VAL A 344 20.50 18.29 10.96
C VAL A 344 20.06 18.82 9.60
N VAL A 345 19.00 18.23 9.08
CA VAL A 345 18.39 18.64 7.82
C VAL A 345 17.22 19.56 8.13
N GLU A 346 17.30 20.78 7.63
CA GLU A 346 16.21 21.76 7.67
C GLU A 346 15.51 21.76 6.31
N ILE A 347 14.19 21.52 6.33
CA ILE A 347 13.37 21.40 5.13
C ILE A 347 12.38 22.58 5.13
N ASN A 348 12.41 23.35 4.06
CA ASN A 348 11.53 24.51 3.88
C ASN A 348 10.82 24.43 2.52
N ILE A 349 9.61 24.99 2.45
CA ILE A 349 8.89 25.15 1.18
C ILE A 349 9.47 26.34 0.45
N ILE A 350 9.79 26.18 -0.85
CA ILE A 350 10.25 27.28 -1.70
C ILE A 350 9.12 28.29 -1.84
N PRO A 351 9.33 29.58 -1.49
CA PRO A 351 8.32 30.61 -1.66
C PRO A 351 7.86 30.73 -3.12
N ASN A 352 6.57 30.94 -3.33
CA ASN A 352 5.98 31.13 -4.66
C ASN A 352 6.19 29.96 -5.64
N ASN A 353 6.40 28.72 -5.12
CA ASN A 353 6.45 27.54 -5.98
C ASN A 353 5.10 27.33 -6.68
N LYS A 354 5.13 26.64 -7.84
CA LYS A 354 3.93 26.39 -8.67
C LYS A 354 3.18 25.12 -8.28
N LYS A 355 3.63 24.39 -7.25
CA LYS A 355 2.99 23.14 -6.83
C LYS A 355 1.78 23.45 -5.98
N LYS A 356 0.60 23.13 -6.47
CA LYS A 356 -0.65 23.20 -5.69
C LYS A 356 -0.59 22.22 -4.50
N GLY A 357 -0.97 22.69 -3.31
CA GLY A 357 -0.99 21.85 -2.11
C GLY A 357 0.41 21.43 -1.62
N ALA A 358 1.48 22.21 -1.90
CA ALA A 358 2.79 21.96 -1.36
C ALA A 358 2.78 21.98 0.17
N HIS A 359 3.22 20.89 0.80
CA HIS A 359 3.33 20.76 2.25
C HIS A 359 4.64 20.08 2.63
N LEU A 360 5.11 20.34 3.84
CA LEU A 360 6.27 19.66 4.38
C LEU A 360 5.93 18.19 4.67
N PRO A 361 6.89 17.27 4.52
CA PRO A 361 6.69 15.87 4.89
C PRO A 361 6.57 15.75 6.43
N GLU A 362 5.34 15.75 6.92
CA GLU A 362 5.02 15.72 8.36
C GLU A 362 5.61 14.51 9.11
N TYR A 363 5.94 13.44 8.38
CA TYR A 363 6.56 12.24 8.94
C TYR A 363 8.07 12.38 9.20
N ILE A 364 8.67 13.49 8.83
CA ILE A 364 10.08 13.81 9.11
C ILE A 364 10.14 14.77 10.29
N PRO A 365 10.74 14.36 11.43
CA PRO A 365 10.86 15.24 12.58
C PRO A 365 11.75 16.46 12.27
N LYS A 366 11.37 17.63 12.81
CA LYS A 366 11.99 18.93 12.47
C LYS A 366 13.50 19.04 12.70
N ARG A 367 14.08 18.21 13.56
CA ARG A 367 15.52 18.25 13.92
C ARG A 367 16.21 16.92 13.64
N SER A 368 15.89 16.30 12.53
CA SER A 368 16.44 15.00 12.15
C SER A 368 17.76 15.14 11.42
N THR A 369 18.69 14.21 11.68
CA THR A 369 19.92 14.10 10.90
C THR A 369 19.63 13.45 9.54
N LEU A 370 20.50 13.69 8.55
CA LEU A 370 20.42 13.02 7.25
C LEU A 370 20.39 11.50 7.41
N GLN A 371 21.24 10.94 8.27
CA GLN A 371 21.28 9.51 8.53
C GLN A 371 19.95 9.01 9.10
N PHE A 372 19.38 9.74 10.06
CA PHE A 372 18.07 9.38 10.65
C PHE A 372 16.97 9.38 9.58
N ILE A 373 16.88 10.41 8.76
CA ILE A 373 15.85 10.53 7.71
C ILE A 373 15.90 9.34 6.75
N LEU A 374 17.09 9.00 6.25
CA LEU A 374 17.26 7.88 5.32
C LEU A 374 17.11 6.51 5.99
N THR A 375 17.38 6.40 7.29
CA THR A 375 17.22 5.14 8.03
C THR A 375 15.77 4.86 8.40
N TRP A 376 15.00 5.89 8.83
CA TRP A 376 13.72 5.70 9.49
C TRP A 376 12.52 6.37 8.83
N CYS A 377 12.74 7.34 7.93
CA CYS A 377 11.64 8.14 7.40
C CYS A 377 11.25 7.80 5.95
N LEU A 378 12.22 7.48 5.09
CA LEU A 378 12.00 7.28 3.65
C LEU A 378 12.08 5.81 3.26
N GLU A 379 11.17 5.35 2.41
CA GLU A 379 11.21 4.01 1.79
C GLU A 379 12.20 4.02 0.61
N ILE A 380 13.50 3.86 0.91
CA ILE A 380 14.57 3.92 -0.11
C ILE A 380 14.56 2.73 -1.08
N ARG A 381 13.81 1.67 -0.77
CA ARG A 381 13.63 0.49 -1.61
C ARG A 381 12.36 0.51 -2.46
N SER A 382 11.57 1.59 -2.41
CA SER A 382 10.44 1.75 -3.32
C SER A 382 10.91 1.88 -4.77
N VAL A 383 10.11 1.32 -5.70
CA VAL A 383 10.34 1.52 -7.13
C VAL A 383 10.06 2.99 -7.46
N PRO A 384 11.01 3.74 -8.04
CA PRO A 384 10.80 5.13 -8.37
C PRO A 384 9.71 5.30 -9.44
N LYS A 385 8.75 6.19 -9.19
CA LYS A 385 7.68 6.52 -10.14
C LYS A 385 8.25 7.17 -11.40
N LYS A 386 7.48 7.18 -12.49
CA LYS A 386 7.90 7.83 -13.75
C LYS A 386 8.25 9.30 -13.57
N ALA A 387 7.50 10.04 -12.72
CA ALA A 387 7.82 11.42 -12.36
C ALA A 387 9.20 11.54 -11.69
N CYS A 388 9.57 10.60 -10.82
CA CYS A 388 10.90 10.55 -10.22
C CYS A 388 11.98 10.28 -11.27
N LEU A 389 11.79 9.32 -12.18
CA LEU A 389 12.73 9.03 -13.28
C LEU A 389 12.88 10.25 -14.20
N ARG A 390 11.78 10.96 -14.48
CA ARG A 390 11.80 12.20 -15.26
C ARG A 390 12.63 13.28 -14.57
N ALA A 391 12.49 13.43 -13.25
CA ALA A 391 13.30 14.38 -12.48
C ALA A 391 14.78 13.97 -12.41
N LEU A 392 15.08 12.67 -12.22
CA LEU A 392 16.46 12.15 -12.21
C LEU A 392 17.21 12.43 -13.52
N ALA A 393 16.51 12.40 -14.66
CA ALA A 393 17.09 12.70 -15.96
C ALA A 393 17.73 14.11 -16.02
N GLU A 394 17.22 15.09 -15.26
CA GLU A 394 17.79 16.44 -15.22
C GLU A 394 19.09 16.52 -14.40
N TYR A 395 19.32 15.57 -13.53
CA TYR A 395 20.53 15.44 -12.70
C TYR A 395 21.51 14.39 -13.24
N THR A 396 21.34 13.98 -14.50
CA THR A 396 22.19 13.00 -15.18
C THR A 396 22.98 13.69 -16.28
N SER A 397 24.32 13.62 -16.18
CA SER A 397 25.21 14.35 -17.10
C SER A 397 25.55 13.57 -18.37
N ASP A 398 25.58 12.23 -18.31
CA ASP A 398 25.79 11.41 -19.51
C ASP A 398 24.52 11.38 -20.36
N SER A 399 24.67 11.60 -21.67
CA SER A 399 23.56 11.73 -22.61
C SER A 399 22.81 10.40 -22.81
N SER A 400 23.50 9.27 -22.77
CA SER A 400 22.89 7.95 -22.94
C SER A 400 22.11 7.53 -21.69
N GLU A 401 22.66 7.75 -20.50
CA GLU A 401 22.00 7.52 -19.22
C GLU A 401 20.76 8.44 -19.09
N LYS A 402 20.90 9.72 -19.41
CA LYS A 402 19.79 10.69 -19.43
C LYS A 402 18.69 10.24 -20.37
N ARG A 403 19.06 9.84 -21.59
CA ARG A 403 18.10 9.36 -22.60
C ARG A 403 17.34 8.13 -22.10
N ARG A 404 18.03 7.17 -21.46
CA ARG A 404 17.38 5.98 -20.92
C ARG A 404 16.36 6.31 -19.83
N LEU A 405 16.66 7.23 -18.92
CA LEU A 405 15.68 7.70 -17.92
C LEU A 405 14.48 8.40 -18.56
N GLN A 406 14.69 9.17 -19.62
CA GLN A 406 13.60 9.78 -20.41
C GLN A 406 12.75 8.74 -21.10
N GLU A 407 13.33 7.68 -21.68
CA GLU A 407 12.59 6.57 -22.29
C GLU A 407 11.71 5.87 -21.27
N LEU A 408 12.27 5.45 -20.13
CA LEU A 408 11.54 4.76 -19.05
C LEU A 408 10.42 5.62 -18.47
N SER A 409 10.56 6.94 -18.42
CA SER A 409 9.52 7.86 -17.94
C SER A 409 8.47 8.21 -19.01
N SER A 410 8.76 8.00 -20.31
CA SER A 410 7.87 8.37 -21.41
C SER A 410 6.62 7.49 -21.51
N LYS A 411 5.64 7.95 -22.30
CA LYS A 411 4.45 7.14 -22.64
C LYS A 411 4.83 5.88 -23.42
N GLN A 412 5.76 6.01 -24.37
CA GLN A 412 6.25 4.89 -25.19
C GLN A 412 7.01 3.84 -24.35
N GLY A 413 7.72 4.26 -23.30
CA GLY A 413 8.50 3.40 -22.42
C GLY A 413 7.69 2.71 -21.31
N THR A 414 6.35 2.74 -21.32
CA THR A 414 5.52 2.15 -20.25
C THR A 414 5.75 0.65 -20.09
N ALA A 415 5.86 -0.09 -21.21
CA ALA A 415 6.13 -1.54 -21.15
C ALA A 415 7.52 -1.83 -20.55
N ASP A 416 8.55 -1.06 -20.95
CA ASP A 416 9.91 -1.16 -20.41
C ASP A 416 9.94 -0.82 -18.91
N TYR A 417 9.25 0.24 -18.51
CA TYR A 417 9.14 0.61 -17.11
C TYR A 417 8.52 -0.52 -16.27
N THR A 418 7.43 -1.13 -16.73
CA THR A 418 6.80 -2.26 -16.03
C THR A 418 7.75 -3.44 -15.98
N ARG A 419 8.25 -3.90 -17.13
CA ARG A 419 9.13 -5.07 -17.23
C ARG A 419 10.42 -4.92 -16.41
N TYR A 420 11.11 -3.80 -16.53
CA TYR A 420 12.43 -3.65 -15.92
C TYR A 420 12.39 -3.05 -14.52
N MET A 421 11.57 -2.02 -14.29
CA MET A 421 11.56 -1.34 -12.99
C MET A 421 10.66 -2.04 -11.99
N ARG A 422 9.39 -2.30 -12.36
CA ARG A 422 8.38 -2.82 -11.45
C ARG A 422 8.55 -4.31 -11.16
N ASP A 423 8.61 -5.14 -12.20
CA ASP A 423 8.65 -6.60 -12.05
C ASP A 423 9.91 -7.06 -11.30
N HIS A 424 11.02 -6.32 -11.42
CA HIS A 424 12.28 -6.60 -10.74
C HIS A 424 12.50 -5.79 -9.45
N ASN A 425 11.55 -4.91 -9.06
CA ASN A 425 11.65 -4.06 -7.88
C ASN A 425 12.97 -3.25 -7.87
N ILE A 426 13.28 -2.56 -8.97
CA ILE A 426 14.45 -1.70 -9.08
C ILE A 426 14.22 -0.44 -8.25
N CYS A 427 15.03 -0.21 -7.23
CA CYS A 427 14.94 0.95 -6.37
C CYS A 427 15.89 2.08 -6.80
N LEU A 428 15.77 3.25 -6.15
CA LEU A 428 16.64 4.39 -6.45
C LEU A 428 18.14 4.06 -6.35
N LEU A 429 18.56 3.29 -5.34
CA LEU A 429 19.97 2.94 -5.17
C LEU A 429 20.48 2.07 -6.33
N ASP A 430 19.64 1.18 -6.89
CA ASP A 430 20.00 0.38 -8.08
C ASP A 430 20.19 1.29 -9.31
N ILE A 431 19.33 2.30 -9.46
CA ILE A 431 19.46 3.28 -10.54
C ILE A 431 20.76 4.06 -10.40
N LEU A 432 21.07 4.56 -9.21
CA LEU A 432 22.31 5.32 -8.97
C LEU A 432 23.58 4.46 -9.10
N ARG A 433 23.48 3.14 -8.91
CA ARG A 433 24.58 2.19 -9.20
C ARG A 433 24.79 2.01 -10.70
N ALA A 434 23.68 1.84 -11.42
CA ALA A 434 23.69 1.56 -12.85
C ALA A 434 23.98 2.80 -13.71
N LEU A 435 23.61 3.99 -13.21
CA LEU A 435 23.77 5.28 -13.89
C LEU A 435 24.69 6.21 -13.03
N PRO A 436 26.01 6.04 -13.08
CA PRO A 436 26.94 6.74 -12.19
C PRO A 436 27.01 8.25 -12.42
N SER A 437 26.55 8.75 -13.57
CA SER A 437 26.50 10.19 -13.84
C SER A 437 25.29 10.88 -13.19
N CYS A 438 24.32 10.11 -12.68
CA CYS A 438 23.14 10.62 -12.02
C CYS A 438 23.46 11.08 -10.58
N ARG A 439 23.29 12.37 -10.30
CA ARG A 439 23.63 13.00 -9.00
C ARG A 439 22.46 13.86 -8.49
N PRO A 440 21.36 13.27 -8.03
CA PRO A 440 20.21 14.03 -7.56
C PRO A 440 20.47 14.72 -6.21
N PRO A 441 19.86 15.88 -5.95
CA PRO A 441 19.89 16.52 -4.64
C PRO A 441 18.99 15.79 -3.65
N LEU A 442 19.22 15.99 -2.33
CA LEU A 442 18.39 15.39 -1.28
C LEU A 442 16.92 15.83 -1.38
N SER A 443 16.65 17.07 -1.79
CA SER A 443 15.28 17.58 -1.96
C SER A 443 14.45 16.71 -2.92
N LEU A 444 15.03 16.22 -4.01
CA LEU A 444 14.36 15.31 -4.94
C LEU A 444 13.93 14.01 -4.26
N LEU A 445 14.77 13.44 -3.40
CA LEU A 445 14.43 12.22 -2.66
C LEU A 445 13.27 12.48 -1.70
N LEU A 446 13.29 13.61 -1.00
CA LEU A 446 12.23 14.01 -0.07
C LEU A 446 10.89 14.29 -0.77
N GLU A 447 10.93 14.75 -2.01
CA GLU A 447 9.75 15.02 -2.83
C GLU A 447 9.13 13.78 -3.47
N HIS A 448 9.96 12.76 -3.77
CA HIS A 448 9.54 11.63 -4.61
C HIS A 448 9.51 10.27 -3.90
N LEU A 449 10.32 10.06 -2.86
CA LEU A 449 10.29 8.80 -2.12
C LEU A 449 9.16 8.81 -1.09
N PRO A 450 8.39 7.71 -0.96
CA PRO A 450 7.33 7.64 0.02
C PRO A 450 7.88 7.48 1.44
N LYS A 451 7.02 7.71 2.43
CA LYS A 451 7.28 7.41 3.84
C LYS A 451 7.62 5.92 4.01
N LEU A 452 8.65 5.61 4.81
CA LEU A 452 8.92 4.24 5.24
C LEU A 452 7.72 3.68 6.01
N GLN A 453 7.16 2.61 5.50
CA GLN A 453 5.95 2.01 6.05
C GLN A 453 6.28 1.08 7.23
N VAL A 454 5.41 1.07 8.22
CA VAL A 454 5.40 0.03 9.26
C VAL A 454 4.93 -1.30 8.68
N ARG A 455 5.35 -2.43 9.24
CA ARG A 455 4.94 -3.77 8.78
C ARG A 455 4.07 -4.43 9.83
N SER A 456 2.84 -4.79 9.43
CA SER A 456 1.87 -5.41 10.32
C SER A 456 1.97 -6.93 10.27
N TYR A 457 1.86 -7.56 11.44
CA TYR A 457 1.86 -9.00 11.63
C TYR A 457 0.69 -9.40 12.50
N SER A 458 0.06 -10.53 12.18
CA SER A 458 -1.02 -11.07 12.99
C SER A 458 -0.46 -11.72 14.26
N ALA A 459 -1.10 -11.51 15.40
CA ALA A 459 -0.78 -12.21 16.63
C ALA A 459 -1.05 -13.71 16.48
N ALA A 460 -0.03 -14.53 16.73
CA ALA A 460 -0.07 -15.99 16.68
C ALA A 460 -0.18 -16.63 18.07
N SER A 461 -0.66 -15.88 19.05
CA SER A 461 -0.84 -16.35 20.43
C SER A 461 -2.12 -15.82 21.04
N SER A 462 -2.53 -16.46 22.16
CA SER A 462 -3.57 -15.95 23.03
C SER A 462 -2.94 -15.41 24.33
N PRO A 463 -3.25 -14.17 24.73
CA PRO A 463 -2.74 -13.61 25.99
C PRO A 463 -3.26 -14.36 27.23
N LYS A 464 -4.33 -15.13 27.11
CA LYS A 464 -4.82 -16.02 28.19
C LYS A 464 -3.99 -17.28 28.33
N TYR A 465 -3.47 -17.80 27.20
CA TYR A 465 -2.63 -19.00 27.20
C TYR A 465 -1.15 -18.66 27.47
N HIS A 466 -0.68 -17.51 26.96
CA HIS A 466 0.68 -16.99 27.16
C HIS A 466 0.62 -15.56 27.75
N PRO A 467 0.37 -15.40 29.06
CA PRO A 467 0.30 -14.08 29.69
C PRO A 467 1.62 -13.30 29.52
N GLY A 468 1.52 -12.04 29.09
CA GLY A 468 2.68 -11.16 28.91
C GLY A 468 3.56 -11.49 27.68
N LYS A 469 3.11 -12.39 26.81
CA LYS A 469 3.83 -12.76 25.58
C LYS A 469 3.01 -12.49 24.34
N LEU A 470 3.70 -12.11 23.26
CA LEU A 470 3.14 -11.95 21.92
C LEU A 470 3.97 -12.76 20.93
N HIS A 471 3.32 -13.70 20.24
CA HIS A 471 3.97 -14.55 19.25
C HIS A 471 3.58 -14.10 17.83
N PHE A 472 4.49 -14.25 16.88
CA PHE A 472 4.17 -14.08 15.47
C PHE A 472 5.06 -14.94 14.57
N VAL A 473 4.59 -15.14 13.35
CA VAL A 473 5.26 -15.95 12.33
C VAL A 473 5.35 -15.15 11.04
N PHE A 474 6.50 -15.22 10.37
CA PHE A 474 6.70 -14.58 9.08
C PHE A 474 7.64 -15.37 8.19
N ASN A 475 7.49 -15.20 6.87
CA ASN A 475 8.47 -15.67 5.91
C ASN A 475 9.52 -14.60 5.65
N ILE A 476 10.79 -14.98 5.56
CA ILE A 476 11.82 -14.08 5.05
C ILE A 476 11.55 -13.86 3.56
N VAL A 477 11.28 -12.62 3.20
CA VAL A 477 11.14 -12.23 1.80
C VAL A 477 12.53 -12.14 1.20
N GLU A 478 12.79 -12.87 0.13
CA GLU A 478 14.05 -12.82 -0.60
C GLU A 478 13.82 -12.35 -2.04
N PHE A 479 14.68 -11.46 -2.50
CA PHE A 479 14.76 -10.99 -3.87
C PHE A 479 16.06 -11.55 -4.45
N PRO A 480 15.99 -12.61 -5.28
CA PRO A 480 17.18 -13.17 -5.89
C PRO A 480 17.87 -12.18 -6.82
N SER A 481 19.15 -12.39 -7.06
CA SER A 481 19.86 -11.67 -8.12
C SER A 481 19.36 -12.12 -9.49
N CYS A 482 19.26 -11.18 -10.41
CA CYS A 482 18.91 -11.42 -11.81
C CYS A 482 19.73 -10.46 -12.70
N PRO A 483 19.75 -10.64 -14.03
CA PRO A 483 20.47 -9.74 -14.93
C PRO A 483 20.05 -8.27 -14.83
N GLU A 484 18.80 -8.00 -14.46
CA GLU A 484 18.25 -6.67 -14.24
C GLU A 484 18.66 -6.09 -12.88
N LYS A 485 18.84 -6.96 -11.88
CA LYS A 485 19.23 -6.60 -10.51
C LYS A 485 20.27 -7.60 -9.98
N PRO A 486 21.57 -7.34 -10.17
CA PRO A 486 22.63 -8.29 -9.82
C PRO A 486 22.81 -8.49 -8.30
N ILE A 487 22.19 -7.67 -7.46
CA ILE A 487 22.35 -7.75 -6.01
C ILE A 487 21.17 -8.49 -5.37
N LYS A 488 21.47 -9.59 -4.69
CA LYS A 488 20.51 -10.30 -3.83
C LYS A 488 20.14 -9.42 -2.65
N ARG A 489 18.84 -9.36 -2.31
CA ARG A 489 18.31 -8.63 -1.15
C ARG A 489 17.31 -9.46 -0.37
N ARG A 490 17.16 -9.13 0.91
CA ARG A 490 16.03 -9.56 1.75
C ARG A 490 15.03 -8.43 1.92
N GLY A 491 13.79 -8.76 2.28
CA GLY A 491 12.77 -7.76 2.62
C GLY A 491 13.23 -6.81 3.71
N VAL A 492 12.82 -5.54 3.67
CA VAL A 492 13.27 -4.51 4.63
C VAL A 492 13.05 -4.98 6.07
N CYS A 493 11.82 -5.31 6.46
CA CYS A 493 11.51 -5.74 7.81
C CYS A 493 11.91 -7.21 8.06
N THR A 494 11.54 -8.13 7.17
CA THR A 494 11.80 -9.56 7.38
C THR A 494 13.28 -9.91 7.35
N GLY A 495 14.08 -9.22 6.53
CA GLY A 495 15.53 -9.33 6.51
C GLY A 495 16.15 -8.78 7.78
N TRP A 496 15.74 -7.58 8.19
CA TRP A 496 16.19 -6.95 9.43
C TRP A 496 15.86 -7.82 10.66
N LEU A 497 14.61 -8.34 10.78
CA LEU A 497 14.22 -9.24 11.87
C LEU A 497 15.09 -10.49 11.91
N ALA A 498 15.34 -11.11 10.75
CA ALA A 498 16.21 -12.29 10.65
C ALA A 498 17.65 -11.99 11.11
N GLU A 499 18.20 -10.83 10.76
CA GLU A 499 19.52 -10.39 11.19
C GLU A 499 19.56 -10.19 12.72
N GLN A 500 18.53 -9.56 13.31
CA GLN A 500 18.45 -9.34 14.76
C GLN A 500 18.47 -10.65 15.57
N VAL A 501 17.88 -11.72 15.03
CA VAL A 501 17.75 -13.00 15.76
C VAL A 501 18.72 -14.07 15.30
N THR A 502 19.68 -13.75 14.44
CA THR A 502 20.63 -14.73 13.87
C THR A 502 21.39 -15.49 14.97
N SER A 503 21.89 -14.78 16.00
CA SER A 503 22.58 -15.40 17.13
C SER A 503 21.68 -16.33 17.95
N MET A 504 20.41 -16.01 18.06
CA MET A 504 19.44 -16.84 18.78
C MET A 504 19.11 -18.12 18.03
N LEU A 505 19.04 -18.07 16.68
CA LEU A 505 18.77 -19.24 15.83
C LEU A 505 19.91 -20.24 15.85
N GLN A 506 21.17 -19.77 15.86
CA GLN A 506 22.36 -20.63 15.90
C GLN A 506 22.54 -21.39 17.22
N ASN A 507 22.03 -20.84 18.32
CA ASN A 507 22.17 -21.41 19.65
C ASN A 507 21.02 -22.36 20.05
N TYR A 508 20.00 -22.52 19.20
CA TYR A 508 18.79 -23.32 19.53
C TYR A 508 19.04 -24.83 19.55
N GLU A 509 20.14 -25.33 18.99
CA GLU A 509 20.53 -26.75 19.07
C GLU A 509 20.99 -27.19 20.48
N ASN A 510 21.22 -26.22 21.38
CA ASN A 510 21.63 -26.45 22.76
C ASN A 510 20.65 -25.77 23.73
N GLU A 511 19.61 -26.48 24.18
CA GLU A 511 18.58 -25.97 25.11
C GLU A 511 19.10 -25.40 26.45
N THR A 512 20.37 -25.59 26.77
CA THR A 512 21.03 -25.14 28.01
C THR A 512 21.53 -23.69 27.98
N ILE A 513 21.52 -22.98 26.85
CA ILE A 513 22.33 -21.77 26.67
C ILE A 513 21.56 -20.47 26.93
N ILE A 514 20.23 -20.46 26.98
CA ILE A 514 19.48 -19.19 27.19
C ILE A 514 19.69 -18.64 28.61
N SER A 515 19.76 -19.51 29.62
CA SER A 515 20.08 -19.10 30.99
C SER A 515 21.54 -18.63 31.13
N ASP A 516 22.47 -19.25 30.41
CA ASP A 516 23.89 -18.92 30.42
C ASP A 516 24.23 -17.66 29.58
N CYS A 517 23.47 -17.39 28.51
CA CYS A 517 23.63 -16.15 27.74
C CYS A 517 23.20 -14.92 28.52
N LEU A 518 22.13 -15.00 29.31
CA LEU A 518 21.68 -13.89 30.19
C LEU A 518 22.70 -13.61 31.30
N SER A 519 23.41 -14.64 31.81
CA SER A 519 24.48 -14.49 32.79
C SER A 519 25.77 -13.86 32.23
N ASN A 520 25.97 -13.94 30.90
CA ASN A 520 27.15 -13.43 30.17
C ASN A 520 26.96 -12.04 29.55
N GLY A 521 25.90 -11.28 29.93
CA GLY A 521 25.70 -9.90 29.46
C GLY A 521 25.20 -9.78 28.02
N PHE A 522 24.60 -10.81 27.44
CA PHE A 522 23.96 -10.73 26.13
C PHE A 522 22.68 -9.91 26.20
N GLU A 523 22.65 -8.76 25.51
CA GLU A 523 21.43 -7.96 25.39
C GLU A 523 20.49 -8.56 24.36
N LEU A 524 19.24 -8.84 24.78
CA LEU A 524 18.20 -9.33 23.88
C LEU A 524 17.87 -8.28 22.82
N PRO A 525 17.66 -8.67 21.55
CA PRO A 525 17.23 -7.75 20.52
C PRO A 525 15.92 -7.04 20.89
N GLN A 526 15.88 -5.72 20.72
CA GLN A 526 14.72 -4.89 21.03
C GLN A 526 13.99 -4.52 19.74
N ILE A 527 12.66 -4.64 19.75
CA ILE A 527 11.80 -4.31 18.60
C ILE A 527 10.77 -3.26 19.03
N SER A 528 10.62 -2.22 18.21
CA SER A 528 9.60 -1.17 18.43
C SER A 528 8.29 -1.59 17.76
N ILE A 529 7.24 -1.74 18.57
CA ILE A 529 5.93 -2.21 18.12
C ILE A 529 4.80 -1.34 18.67
N PHE A 530 3.64 -1.38 18.01
CA PHE A 530 2.37 -0.86 18.53
C PHE A 530 1.20 -1.75 18.12
N SER A 531 0.13 -1.75 18.93
CA SER A 531 -1.05 -2.59 18.67
C SER A 531 -1.87 -2.07 17.49
N ARG A 532 -2.50 -3.00 16.79
CA ARG A 532 -3.45 -2.75 15.70
C ARG A 532 -4.67 -3.64 15.88
N HIS A 533 -5.69 -3.09 16.51
CA HIS A 533 -6.93 -3.82 16.75
C HIS A 533 -7.67 -4.11 15.43
N ASN A 534 -8.16 -5.36 15.31
CA ASN A 534 -8.95 -5.80 14.17
C ASN A 534 -10.30 -6.42 14.62
N PRO A 535 -11.27 -5.60 15.01
CA PRO A 535 -12.53 -6.06 15.59
C PRO A 535 -13.37 -6.93 14.65
N PHE A 536 -13.06 -6.94 13.35
CA PHE A 536 -13.75 -7.75 12.34
C PHE A 536 -13.18 -9.16 12.19
N PHE A 537 -12.07 -9.48 12.87
CA PHE A 537 -11.41 -10.77 12.78
C PHE A 537 -11.14 -11.37 14.16
N HIS A 538 -12.13 -11.35 15.03
CA HIS A 538 -12.09 -11.98 16.34
C HIS A 538 -12.89 -13.28 16.37
N LEU A 539 -12.67 -14.09 17.41
CA LEU A 539 -13.52 -15.25 17.67
C LEU A 539 -14.96 -14.83 17.92
N PRO A 540 -15.95 -15.66 17.50
CA PRO A 540 -17.34 -15.43 17.84
C PRO A 540 -17.54 -15.34 19.36
N ALA A 541 -18.44 -14.48 19.82
CA ALA A 541 -18.79 -14.35 21.24
C ALA A 541 -19.26 -15.70 21.83
N VAL A 542 -19.96 -16.51 21.03
CA VAL A 542 -20.32 -17.89 21.36
C VAL A 542 -19.16 -18.81 21.02
N MET A 543 -18.34 -19.14 22.01
CA MET A 543 -17.13 -19.96 21.81
C MET A 543 -17.39 -21.38 21.29
N ALA A 544 -18.60 -21.92 21.47
CA ALA A 544 -19.01 -23.21 20.93
C ALA A 544 -19.40 -23.18 19.45
N ALA A 545 -19.53 -21.99 18.86
CA ALA A 545 -19.84 -21.86 17.44
C ALA A 545 -18.77 -22.55 16.59
N PRO A 546 -19.14 -23.40 15.62
CA PRO A 546 -18.20 -24.03 14.71
C PRO A 546 -17.56 -22.94 13.83
N ILE A 547 -16.24 -23.06 13.59
CA ILE A 547 -15.49 -22.16 12.71
C ILE A 547 -14.66 -22.94 11.72
N ILE A 548 -14.56 -22.44 10.49
CA ILE A 548 -13.70 -22.96 9.45
C ILE A 548 -12.51 -21.99 9.34
N MET A 549 -11.29 -22.52 9.46
CA MET A 549 -10.05 -21.76 9.39
C MET A 549 -9.29 -22.14 8.12
N VAL A 550 -9.06 -21.17 7.23
CA VAL A 550 -8.29 -21.36 5.99
C VAL A 550 -7.05 -20.47 6.07
N GLY A 551 -5.87 -21.08 6.26
CA GLY A 551 -4.61 -20.35 6.47
C GLY A 551 -3.41 -21.05 5.83
N PRO A 552 -3.18 -20.91 4.51
CA PRO A 552 -2.00 -21.50 3.87
C PRO A 552 -0.72 -20.79 4.34
N GLY A 553 0.34 -21.58 4.55
CA GLY A 553 1.64 -21.06 4.97
C GLY A 553 1.56 -20.27 6.29
N THR A 554 2.16 -19.08 6.35
CA THR A 554 2.13 -18.22 7.53
C THR A 554 0.74 -17.61 7.82
N GLY A 555 -0.24 -17.77 6.92
CA GLY A 555 -1.65 -17.40 7.15
C GLY A 555 -2.30 -18.19 8.29
N ILE A 556 -1.69 -19.28 8.77
CA ILE A 556 -2.14 -20.02 9.96
C ILE A 556 -1.93 -19.24 11.28
N ALA A 557 -1.08 -18.24 11.30
CA ALA A 557 -0.65 -17.52 12.51
C ALA A 557 -1.81 -17.08 13.42
N PRO A 558 -2.84 -16.32 12.98
CA PRO A 558 -3.93 -15.89 13.85
C PRO A 558 -4.76 -17.07 14.37
N PHE A 559 -4.85 -18.16 13.61
CA PHE A 559 -5.62 -19.33 14.01
C PHE A 559 -4.97 -20.12 15.14
N ILE A 560 -3.65 -20.06 15.29
CA ILE A 560 -2.95 -20.58 16.46
C ILE A 560 -3.44 -19.87 17.71
N GLY A 561 -3.53 -18.54 17.68
CA GLY A 561 -4.11 -17.74 18.76
C GLY A 561 -5.55 -18.11 19.08
N PHE A 562 -6.39 -18.35 18.07
CA PHE A 562 -7.77 -18.80 18.23
C PHE A 562 -7.86 -20.15 18.93
N LEU A 563 -7.05 -21.12 18.50
CA LEU A 563 -7.02 -22.46 19.11
C LEU A 563 -6.57 -22.40 20.57
N GLN A 564 -5.51 -21.67 20.87
CA GLN A 564 -5.02 -21.46 22.24
C GLN A 564 -6.08 -20.79 23.12
N HIS A 565 -6.79 -19.77 22.61
CA HIS A 565 -7.82 -19.06 23.35
C HIS A 565 -9.01 -19.98 23.69
N ARG A 566 -9.41 -20.82 22.76
CA ARG A 566 -10.46 -21.82 22.98
C ARG A 566 -10.03 -22.89 23.96
N SER A 567 -8.83 -23.47 23.80
CA SER A 567 -8.34 -24.55 24.68
C SER A 567 -8.22 -24.11 26.13
N PHE A 568 -7.75 -22.90 26.39
CA PHE A 568 -7.66 -22.32 27.71
C PHE A 568 -9.02 -22.27 28.43
N ARG A 569 -10.10 -21.88 27.75
CA ARG A 569 -11.44 -21.81 28.33
C ARG A 569 -12.04 -23.20 28.59
N TRP A 570 -11.76 -24.18 27.75
CA TRP A 570 -12.26 -25.54 27.92
C TRP A 570 -11.53 -26.29 29.04
N ALA A 571 -10.26 -26.04 29.29
CA ALA A 571 -9.51 -26.61 30.41
C ALA A 571 -10.09 -26.21 31.76
N PHE A 572 -10.71 -25.04 31.90
CA PHE A 572 -11.37 -24.61 33.15
C PHE A 572 -12.80 -25.15 33.33
N HIS A 573 -13.45 -25.69 32.29
CA HIS A 573 -14.85 -26.12 32.37
C HIS A 573 -15.05 -27.64 32.32
N TYR A 574 -14.05 -28.41 31.87
CA TYR A 574 -14.16 -29.86 31.79
C TYR A 574 -12.85 -30.56 32.18
N HIS A 575 -12.87 -31.16 33.33
CA HIS A 575 -11.78 -32.03 33.82
C HIS A 575 -11.74 -33.38 33.11
N ASP A 576 -12.72 -33.70 32.27
CA ASP A 576 -12.81 -34.94 31.47
C ASP A 576 -13.36 -34.69 30.07
N SER A 577 -12.58 -34.92 29.11
CA SER A 577 -12.82 -35.51 27.79
C SER A 577 -12.19 -34.78 26.59
N LEU A 578 -11.48 -35.58 25.88
CA LEU A 578 -10.89 -35.51 24.52
C LEU A 578 -11.81 -34.98 23.37
N CYS A 579 -12.59 -33.92 23.58
CA CYS A 579 -13.55 -33.45 22.59
C CYS A 579 -13.24 -32.08 21.95
N VAL A 580 -12.02 -31.52 22.14
CA VAL A 580 -11.67 -30.15 21.65
C VAL A 580 -11.63 -30.02 20.12
N TRP A 581 -11.54 -31.13 19.41
CA TRP A 581 -11.31 -31.12 17.95
C TRP A 581 -12.55 -31.32 17.06
N LYS A 582 -13.74 -31.54 17.66
CA LYS A 582 -14.92 -31.88 16.85
C LYS A 582 -15.48 -30.75 15.97
N ASN A 583 -15.11 -29.49 16.22
CA ASN A 583 -15.71 -28.33 15.52
C ASN A 583 -14.68 -27.40 14.86
N VAL A 584 -13.46 -27.88 14.59
CA VAL A 584 -12.41 -27.11 13.90
C VAL A 584 -11.96 -27.89 12.66
N PHE A 585 -12.23 -27.33 11.49
CA PHE A 585 -11.69 -27.82 10.23
C PHE A 585 -10.45 -26.99 9.85
N LEU A 586 -9.26 -27.59 9.96
CA LEU A 586 -8.03 -27.02 9.45
C LEU A 586 -7.85 -27.49 8.00
N CYS A 587 -8.03 -26.60 7.06
CA CYS A 587 -7.62 -26.82 5.69
C CYS A 587 -6.19 -26.29 5.50
N SER A 588 -5.19 -27.13 5.75
CA SER A 588 -3.81 -26.87 5.35
C SER A 588 -3.54 -27.63 4.07
N SER A 589 -3.54 -26.98 2.93
CA SER A 589 -2.89 -27.54 1.75
C SER A 589 -1.38 -27.44 1.94
N LEU A 590 -0.81 -28.40 2.65
CA LEU A 590 0.61 -28.70 2.51
C LEU A 590 0.78 -29.26 1.09
N GLY A 591 1.20 -28.40 0.17
CA GLY A 591 1.62 -28.82 -1.14
C GLY A 591 2.74 -29.83 -0.97
N ARG A 592 2.42 -31.10 -1.22
CA ARG A 592 3.41 -32.07 -1.62
C ARG A 592 3.68 -31.80 -3.10
N THR A 593 4.74 -31.15 -3.38
CA THR A 593 5.67 -31.44 -4.52
C THR A 593 6.98 -30.77 -4.21
#